data_6d7f3a84a09cbabecfdf8034088012b8
#
_entry.id   6d7f3a84a09cbabecfdf8034088012b8
#
_cell.length_a   1.000
_cell.length_b   1.000
_cell.length_c   1.000
_cell.angle_alpha   90.00
_cell.angle_beta   90.00
_cell.angle_gamma   90.00
#
_symmetry.space_group_name_H-M   'P 1'
#
loop_
_entity.id
_entity.type
_entity.pdbx_description
1 polymer ?
#
loop_
_entity_poly.entity_id
_entity_poly.type
_entity_poly.pdbx_seq_one_letter_code
_entity_poly.pdbx_strand_id
1 'polypeptide(L)'
;MTVLPLAAMAVTASVLALPVAAAAHPSGDPQTVSVARDDQRPEVVRVRWRVGGPDDLTLLGVSLGLLPPERVLLDGAVDYRATDPAVVASSELFSAYLLRQITVADGARTCLGAVAESKALARAGATIDYTCPGPVHTVTVAVRTLTDLNPAYRAAATGPDGQRAVYGAGEDSHDWILDGAPAVVATRRGSGAAVRVAALVGGALVVAAGVLLVSWRLRRRRAVA
;
A
#
# COMPACT_ATOMS: atom_id res chain seq x y z
N MET A 1 -53.76 3.33 47.46
CA MET A 1 -53.46 3.78 46.08
C MET A 1 -51.93 3.73 45.91
N THR A 2 -51.46 2.67 45.29
CA THR A 2 -50.03 2.32 45.21
C THR A 2 -49.46 2.78 43.87
N VAL A 3 -48.50 3.67 43.90
CA VAL A 3 -47.83 4.18 42.70
C VAL A 3 -46.55 3.35 42.48
N LEU A 4 -46.53 2.55 41.42
CA LEU A 4 -45.31 1.85 40.98
C LEU A 4 -44.39 2.83 40.20
N PRO A 5 -43.09 2.90 40.47
CA PRO A 5 -42.15 3.60 39.61
C PRO A 5 -41.69 2.67 38.47
N LEU A 6 -41.89 3.12 37.22
CA LEU A 6 -41.29 2.51 36.04
C LEU A 6 -39.78 2.77 36.04
N ALA A 7 -39.01 1.71 36.27
CA ALA A 7 -37.58 1.73 36.07
C ALA A 7 -37.25 1.71 34.55
N ALA A 8 -36.68 2.80 34.05
CA ALA A 8 -36.15 2.86 32.68
C ALA A 8 -34.81 2.13 32.65
N MET A 9 -34.77 0.94 32.08
CA MET A 9 -33.50 0.25 31.74
C MET A 9 -32.83 0.98 30.56
N ALA A 10 -31.72 1.66 30.85
CA ALA A 10 -30.81 2.14 29.85
C ALA A 10 -29.90 0.99 29.42
N VAL A 11 -30.13 0.42 28.23
CA VAL A 11 -29.20 -0.53 27.60
C VAL A 11 -28.04 0.25 27.02
N THR A 12 -26.92 0.28 27.72
CA THR A 12 -25.64 0.76 27.21
C THR A 12 -25.04 -0.33 26.33
N ALA A 13 -25.10 -0.19 25.02
CA ALA A 13 -24.37 -1.02 24.08
C ALA A 13 -22.88 -0.68 24.17
N SER A 14 -22.13 -1.47 24.95
CA SER A 14 -20.67 -1.44 24.95
C SER A 14 -20.18 -2.02 23.65
N VAL A 15 -19.71 -1.15 22.75
CA VAL A 15 -18.96 -1.57 21.55
C VAL A 15 -17.59 -2.08 22.05
N LEU A 16 -17.44 -3.39 22.12
CA LEU A 16 -16.15 -4.05 22.34
C LEU A 16 -15.30 -3.77 21.10
N ALA A 17 -14.47 -2.72 21.17
CA ALA A 17 -13.37 -2.54 20.24
C ALA A 17 -12.36 -3.67 20.49
N LEU A 18 -12.38 -4.70 19.65
CA LEU A 18 -11.33 -5.70 19.63
C LEU A 18 -10.02 -5.00 19.31
N PRO A 19 -8.93 -5.22 20.07
CA PRO A 19 -7.65 -4.68 19.72
C PRO A 19 -7.23 -5.29 18.37
N VAL A 20 -7.12 -4.42 17.35
CA VAL A 20 -6.44 -4.81 16.11
C VAL A 20 -5.01 -5.12 16.50
N ALA A 21 -4.58 -6.36 16.30
CA ALA A 21 -3.19 -6.73 16.50
C ALA A 21 -2.33 -5.77 15.67
N ALA A 22 -1.54 -4.93 16.33
CA ALA A 22 -0.54 -4.11 15.68
C ALA A 22 0.50 -5.09 15.11
N ALA A 23 0.49 -5.29 13.79
CA ALA A 23 1.56 -6.01 13.13
C ALA A 23 2.84 -5.18 13.29
N ALA A 24 3.87 -5.76 13.90
CA ALA A 24 5.13 -5.07 14.16
C ALA A 24 5.88 -4.70 12.87
N HIS A 25 5.54 -5.28 11.74
CA HIS A 25 6.01 -4.99 10.38
C HIS A 25 4.88 -5.23 9.37
N PRO A 26 4.81 -4.38 8.32
CA PRO A 26 5.60 -3.19 8.03
C PRO A 26 4.92 -1.92 8.58
N SER A 27 5.49 -1.33 9.60
CA SER A 27 5.02 -0.07 10.21
C SER A 27 5.87 1.15 9.83
N GLY A 28 6.74 1.01 8.82
CA GLY A 28 7.60 2.07 8.30
C GLY A 28 7.03 2.79 7.07
N ASP A 29 7.85 3.67 6.50
CA ASP A 29 7.54 4.31 5.22
C ASP A 29 7.33 3.24 4.13
N PRO A 30 6.42 3.47 3.16
CA PRO A 30 6.23 2.55 2.06
C PRO A 30 7.48 2.49 1.19
N GLN A 31 7.70 1.35 0.53
CA GLN A 31 8.66 1.25 -0.54
C GLN A 31 8.36 2.31 -1.60
N THR A 32 9.36 2.75 -2.34
CA THR A 32 9.16 3.69 -3.45
C THR A 32 9.60 3.06 -4.76
N VAL A 33 8.83 3.30 -5.81
CA VAL A 33 9.12 2.87 -7.18
C VAL A 33 9.05 4.08 -8.10
N SER A 34 9.99 4.21 -9.02
CA SER A 34 9.85 5.15 -10.13
C SER A 34 9.98 4.41 -11.45
N VAL A 35 9.11 4.75 -12.40
CA VAL A 35 9.06 4.16 -13.74
C VAL A 35 9.31 5.28 -14.74
N ALA A 36 10.25 5.09 -15.66
CA ALA A 36 10.55 6.04 -16.72
C ALA A 36 11.05 5.30 -17.96
N ARG A 37 10.84 5.88 -19.15
CA ARG A 37 11.53 5.45 -20.37
C ARG A 37 12.94 6.07 -20.37
N ASP A 38 13.89 5.35 -20.94
CA ASP A 38 15.23 5.89 -21.20
C ASP A 38 15.18 6.84 -22.42
N ASP A 39 15.71 8.05 -22.27
CA ASP A 39 15.61 9.10 -23.31
C ASP A 39 16.41 8.76 -24.59
N GLN A 40 17.44 7.93 -24.46
CA GLN A 40 18.33 7.56 -25.58
C GLN A 40 17.98 6.20 -26.17
N ARG A 41 17.28 5.37 -25.43
CA ARG A 41 16.89 4.00 -25.79
C ARG A 41 15.36 3.85 -25.61
N PRO A 42 14.56 4.21 -26.62
CA PRO A 42 13.10 4.24 -26.50
C PRO A 42 12.46 2.87 -26.23
N GLU A 43 13.21 1.78 -26.42
CA GLU A 43 12.82 0.41 -26.06
C GLU A 43 13.16 0.03 -24.62
N VAL A 44 13.82 0.92 -23.84
CA VAL A 44 14.23 0.62 -22.46
C VAL A 44 13.35 1.35 -21.47
N VAL A 45 12.78 0.58 -20.53
CA VAL A 45 12.06 1.07 -19.36
C VAL A 45 12.95 0.91 -18.13
N ARG A 46 13.21 2.02 -17.46
CA ARG A 46 13.96 2.06 -16.22
C ARG A 46 13.02 2.04 -15.03
N VAL A 47 13.15 1.03 -14.18
CA VAL A 47 12.46 0.94 -12.90
C VAL A 47 13.48 1.12 -11.78
N ARG A 48 13.25 2.07 -10.89
CA ARG A 48 14.05 2.23 -9.67
C ARG A 48 13.18 1.88 -8.47
N TRP A 49 13.65 0.95 -7.68
CA TRP A 49 13.01 0.50 -6.45
C TRP A 49 13.86 0.84 -5.24
N ARG A 50 13.23 1.26 -4.14
CA ARG A 50 13.86 1.53 -2.86
C ARG A 50 12.95 1.06 -1.72
N VAL A 51 13.52 0.46 -0.70
CA VAL A 51 12.83 0.10 0.55
C VAL A 51 12.36 1.34 1.33
N GLY A 52 11.38 1.17 2.20
CA GLY A 52 10.93 2.21 3.10
C GLY A 52 11.93 2.43 4.25
N GLY A 53 12.34 1.35 4.90
CA GLY A 53 13.34 1.35 5.96
C GLY A 53 14.57 0.50 5.63
N PRO A 54 15.73 0.80 6.18
CA PRO A 54 16.95 0.01 5.94
C PRO A 54 16.88 -1.40 6.56
N ASP A 55 16.08 -1.61 7.58
CA ASP A 55 15.75 -2.87 8.23
C ASP A 55 15.01 -3.85 7.29
N ASP A 56 14.23 -3.34 6.34
CA ASP A 56 13.61 -4.15 5.28
C ASP A 56 14.67 -4.90 4.45
N LEU A 57 15.86 -4.28 4.22
CA LEU A 57 16.96 -4.95 3.52
C LEU A 57 17.59 -6.06 4.35
N THR A 58 17.66 -5.91 5.67
CA THR A 58 18.11 -6.96 6.56
C THR A 58 17.12 -8.13 6.56
N LEU A 59 15.82 -7.83 6.67
CA LEU A 59 14.76 -8.84 6.61
C LEU A 59 14.81 -9.61 5.27
N LEU A 60 14.94 -8.89 4.15
CA LEU A 60 15.10 -9.49 2.84
C LEU A 60 16.38 -10.33 2.75
N GLY A 61 17.49 -9.82 3.28
CA GLY A 61 18.78 -10.54 3.32
C GLY A 61 18.70 -11.86 4.09
N VAL A 62 17.98 -11.88 5.21
CA VAL A 62 17.72 -13.11 5.97
C VAL A 62 16.85 -14.07 5.16
N SER A 63 15.78 -13.59 4.53
CA SER A 63 14.87 -14.44 3.74
C SER A 63 15.55 -15.06 2.51
N LEU A 64 16.55 -14.37 1.96
CA LEU A 64 17.37 -14.87 0.85
C LEU A 64 18.55 -15.76 1.31
N GLY A 65 18.73 -15.96 2.62
CA GLY A 65 19.84 -16.71 3.17
C GLY A 65 21.21 -16.01 3.07
N LEU A 66 21.21 -14.69 2.87
CA LEU A 66 22.43 -13.86 2.76
C LEU A 66 22.92 -13.37 4.12
N LEU A 67 22.01 -13.29 5.09
CA LEU A 67 22.27 -12.87 6.45
C LEU A 67 21.81 -13.96 7.44
N PRO A 68 22.44 -14.05 8.62
CA PRO A 68 22.08 -15.03 9.62
C PRO A 68 20.61 -14.84 10.11
N PRO A 69 19.84 -15.91 10.36
CA PRO A 69 18.45 -15.83 10.81
C PRO A 69 18.28 -15.13 12.16
N GLU A 70 19.31 -15.12 13.01
CA GLU A 70 19.32 -14.44 14.32
C GLU A 70 19.22 -12.91 14.21
N ARG A 71 19.31 -12.35 12.99
CA ARG A 71 19.09 -10.93 12.71
C ARG A 71 17.62 -10.54 12.83
N VAL A 72 16.71 -11.52 12.80
CA VAL A 72 15.29 -11.32 13.10
C VAL A 72 15.02 -11.94 14.45
N LEU A 73 14.67 -11.10 15.43
CA LEU A 73 14.43 -11.52 16.81
C LEU A 73 13.07 -12.21 16.96
N LEU A 74 12.86 -12.89 18.07
CA LEU A 74 11.63 -13.66 18.34
C LEU A 74 10.36 -12.77 18.40
N ASP A 75 10.52 -11.51 18.76
CA ASP A 75 9.44 -10.51 18.78
C ASP A 75 9.22 -9.83 17.40
N GLY A 76 9.98 -10.26 16.37
CA GLY A 76 9.92 -9.69 15.03
C GLY A 76 10.78 -8.43 14.81
N ALA A 77 11.49 -7.95 15.83
CA ALA A 77 12.43 -6.85 15.67
C ALA A 77 13.63 -7.28 14.81
N VAL A 78 14.20 -6.33 14.06
CA VAL A 78 15.31 -6.57 13.15
C VAL A 78 16.60 -5.93 13.69
N ASP A 79 17.64 -6.75 13.89
CA ASP A 79 18.99 -6.27 14.23
C ASP A 79 19.70 -5.79 12.95
N TYR A 80 19.37 -4.58 12.51
CA TYR A 80 19.97 -3.92 11.33
C TYR A 80 21.45 -3.56 11.58
N ARG A 81 22.29 -3.78 10.58
CA ARG A 81 23.68 -3.28 10.54
C ARG A 81 23.93 -2.50 9.25
N ALA A 82 24.72 -1.44 9.36
CA ALA A 82 25.04 -0.56 8.24
C ALA A 82 25.71 -1.28 7.06
N THR A 83 26.28 -2.48 7.29
CA THR A 83 26.90 -3.34 6.26
C THR A 83 25.89 -4.22 5.50
N ASP A 84 24.71 -4.46 6.05
CA ASP A 84 23.72 -5.39 5.47
C ASP A 84 23.30 -5.01 4.04
N PRO A 85 23.04 -3.72 3.73
CA PRO A 85 22.71 -3.33 2.36
C PRO A 85 23.78 -3.64 1.33
N ALA A 86 25.06 -3.61 1.72
CA ALA A 86 26.16 -3.95 0.82
C ALA A 86 26.23 -5.46 0.56
N VAL A 87 26.00 -6.29 1.57
CA VAL A 87 25.92 -7.75 1.43
C VAL A 87 24.78 -8.13 0.50
N VAL A 88 23.60 -7.54 0.69
CA VAL A 88 22.42 -7.78 -0.15
C VAL A 88 22.70 -7.33 -1.60
N ALA A 89 23.22 -6.11 -1.79
CA ALA A 89 23.44 -5.52 -3.11
C ALA A 89 24.43 -6.31 -3.98
N SER A 90 25.41 -6.97 -3.36
CA SER A 90 26.43 -7.74 -4.09
C SER A 90 25.96 -9.15 -4.50
N SER A 91 24.75 -9.56 -4.13
CA SER A 91 24.28 -10.92 -4.32
C SER A 91 23.48 -11.09 -5.62
N GLU A 92 23.80 -12.14 -6.39
CA GLU A 92 22.99 -12.58 -7.53
C GLU A 92 21.58 -13.02 -7.10
N LEU A 93 21.42 -13.57 -5.88
CA LEU A 93 20.10 -13.95 -5.35
C LEU A 93 19.19 -12.73 -5.19
N PHE A 94 19.75 -11.58 -4.79
CA PHE A 94 19.00 -10.33 -4.73
C PHE A 94 18.59 -9.84 -6.11
N SER A 95 19.50 -9.89 -7.10
CA SER A 95 19.18 -9.54 -8.48
C SER A 95 18.09 -10.45 -9.05
N ALA A 96 18.20 -11.75 -8.84
CA ALA A 96 17.18 -12.72 -9.25
C ALA A 96 15.83 -12.50 -8.52
N TYR A 97 15.87 -12.12 -7.24
CA TYR A 97 14.67 -11.75 -6.48
C TYR A 97 13.97 -10.54 -7.13
N LEU A 98 14.69 -9.46 -7.38
CA LEU A 98 14.13 -8.27 -8.02
C LEU A 98 13.47 -8.58 -9.37
N LEU A 99 14.14 -9.36 -10.23
CA LEU A 99 13.62 -9.74 -11.54
C LEU A 99 12.38 -10.65 -11.50
N ARG A 100 12.17 -11.39 -10.41
CA ARG A 100 10.94 -12.15 -10.18
C ARG A 100 9.82 -11.29 -9.63
N GLN A 101 10.14 -10.33 -8.75
CA GLN A 101 9.15 -9.52 -8.04
C GLN A 101 8.73 -8.26 -8.79
N ILE A 102 9.59 -7.77 -9.70
CA ILE A 102 9.30 -6.63 -10.56
C ILE A 102 9.34 -7.13 -12.00
N THR A 103 8.27 -6.91 -12.75
CA THR A 103 8.21 -7.30 -14.17
C THR A 103 7.62 -6.17 -15.01
N VAL A 104 8.07 -6.07 -16.25
CA VAL A 104 7.59 -5.09 -17.23
C VAL A 104 7.14 -5.82 -18.49
N ALA A 105 5.98 -5.42 -19.01
CA ALA A 105 5.43 -5.97 -20.26
C ALA A 105 4.93 -4.84 -21.17
N ASP A 106 5.18 -5.00 -22.47
CA ASP A 106 4.62 -4.20 -23.55
C ASP A 106 3.49 -5.01 -24.19
N GLY A 107 2.26 -4.75 -23.76
CA GLY A 107 1.12 -5.59 -24.10
C GLY A 107 1.32 -7.02 -23.60
N ALA A 108 1.29 -7.99 -24.53
CA ALA A 108 1.51 -9.41 -24.20
C ALA A 108 2.99 -9.82 -24.17
N ARG A 109 3.92 -8.92 -24.44
CA ARG A 109 5.35 -9.21 -24.57
C ARG A 109 6.10 -8.81 -23.32
N THR A 110 6.74 -9.75 -22.64
CA THR A 110 7.58 -9.47 -21.47
C THR A 110 8.91 -8.84 -21.92
N CYS A 111 9.31 -7.76 -21.22
CA CYS A 111 10.61 -7.11 -21.42
C CYS A 111 11.69 -7.82 -20.58
N LEU A 112 12.92 -7.88 -21.09
CA LEU A 112 14.04 -8.52 -20.40
C LEU A 112 14.68 -7.53 -19.41
N GLY A 113 14.66 -7.86 -18.12
CA GLY A 113 15.23 -7.05 -17.06
C GLY A 113 16.72 -7.33 -16.81
N ALA A 114 17.47 -6.28 -16.53
CA ALA A 114 18.84 -6.33 -16.04
C ALA A 114 19.00 -5.40 -14.84
N VAL A 115 19.47 -5.94 -13.70
CA VAL A 115 19.70 -5.16 -12.48
C VAL A 115 21.05 -4.48 -12.58
N ALA A 116 21.10 -3.16 -12.41
CA ALA A 116 22.34 -2.42 -12.36
C ALA A 116 23.04 -2.58 -11.01
N GLU A 117 24.37 -2.59 -11.00
CA GLU A 117 25.16 -2.61 -9.78
C GLU A 117 24.82 -1.41 -8.89
N SER A 118 24.53 -1.65 -7.61
CA SER A 118 24.19 -0.60 -6.65
C SER A 118 25.22 -0.53 -5.52
N LYS A 119 25.97 0.59 -5.44
CA LYS A 119 26.96 0.84 -4.35
C LYS A 119 26.32 1.46 -3.10
N ALA A 120 25.06 1.86 -3.16
CA ALA A 120 24.37 2.57 -2.09
C ALA A 120 22.91 2.14 -1.96
N LEU A 121 22.65 0.83 -1.94
CA LEU A 121 21.32 0.22 -2.00
C LEU A 121 20.33 0.85 -0.99
N ALA A 122 20.73 1.05 0.27
CA ALA A 122 19.87 1.63 1.30
C ALA A 122 19.39 3.05 0.97
N ARG A 123 20.22 3.86 0.30
CA ARG A 123 19.90 5.26 -0.03
C ARG A 123 19.37 5.45 -1.44
N ALA A 124 20.03 4.81 -2.41
CA ALA A 124 19.75 5.00 -3.83
C ALA A 124 18.73 3.99 -4.36
N GLY A 125 18.55 2.88 -3.65
CA GLY A 125 17.76 1.75 -4.13
C GLY A 125 18.46 0.95 -5.22
N ALA A 126 17.71 0.03 -5.83
CA ALA A 126 18.13 -0.75 -6.98
C ALA A 126 17.54 -0.14 -8.27
N THR A 127 18.29 -0.18 -9.34
CA THR A 127 17.85 0.22 -10.69
C THR A 127 17.81 -1.02 -11.58
N ILE A 128 16.70 -1.19 -12.29
CA ILE A 128 16.49 -2.28 -13.24
C ILE A 128 16.16 -1.65 -14.59
N ASP A 129 16.92 -1.95 -15.62
CA ASP A 129 16.62 -1.59 -17.00
C ASP A 129 15.92 -2.78 -17.68
N TYR A 130 14.72 -2.56 -18.20
CA TYR A 130 13.93 -3.55 -18.94
C TYR A 130 13.99 -3.23 -20.41
N THR A 131 14.60 -4.10 -21.21
CA THR A 131 14.64 -3.98 -22.68
C THR A 131 13.42 -4.69 -23.27
N CYS A 132 12.56 -3.92 -23.90
CA CYS A 132 11.36 -4.41 -24.59
C CYS A 132 11.66 -4.71 -26.07
N PRO A 133 10.80 -5.49 -26.77
CA PRO A 133 11.02 -5.86 -28.17
C PRO A 133 10.98 -4.73 -29.18
N GLY A 134 10.65 -3.50 -28.77
CA GLY A 134 10.62 -2.30 -29.60
C GLY A 134 10.36 -1.05 -28.76
N PRO A 135 10.28 0.14 -29.38
CA PRO A 135 9.96 1.38 -28.69
C PRO A 135 8.64 1.27 -27.92
N VAL A 136 8.64 1.77 -26.68
CA VAL A 136 7.51 1.65 -25.77
C VAL A 136 6.82 3.00 -25.55
N HIS A 137 5.50 2.99 -25.56
CA HIS A 137 4.63 4.13 -25.26
C HIS A 137 3.83 3.90 -23.98
N THR A 138 3.37 2.69 -23.79
CA THR A 138 2.66 2.25 -22.59
C THR A 138 3.20 0.89 -22.19
N VAL A 139 3.42 0.68 -20.91
CA VAL A 139 3.85 -0.60 -20.34
C VAL A 139 3.05 -0.95 -19.12
N THR A 140 2.84 -2.23 -18.91
CA THR A 140 2.34 -2.75 -17.65
C THR A 140 3.53 -3.10 -16.75
N VAL A 141 3.59 -2.52 -15.56
CA VAL A 141 4.60 -2.83 -14.54
C VAL A 141 3.92 -3.53 -13.37
N ALA A 142 4.43 -4.70 -13.01
CA ALA A 142 4.03 -5.39 -11.79
C ALA A 142 5.13 -5.28 -10.73
N VAL A 143 4.74 -5.02 -9.45
CA VAL A 143 5.64 -4.89 -8.32
C VAL A 143 5.09 -5.67 -7.14
N ARG A 144 5.80 -6.72 -6.74
CA ARG A 144 5.46 -7.62 -5.63
C ARG A 144 6.54 -7.70 -4.55
N THR A 145 7.51 -6.79 -4.60
CA THR A 145 8.63 -6.78 -3.67
C THR A 145 8.16 -6.74 -2.22
N LEU A 146 8.74 -7.60 -1.38
CA LEU A 146 8.47 -7.80 0.05
C LEU A 146 7.06 -8.29 0.41
N THR A 147 6.10 -8.32 -0.54
CA THR A 147 4.75 -8.84 -0.26
C THR A 147 4.73 -10.34 0.00
N ASP A 148 5.77 -11.05 -0.44
CA ASP A 148 6.06 -12.45 -0.12
C ASP A 148 6.55 -12.66 1.32
N LEU A 149 7.15 -11.63 1.93
CA LEU A 149 7.54 -11.63 3.34
C LEU A 149 6.37 -11.23 4.26
N ASN A 150 5.61 -10.20 3.85
CA ASN A 150 4.40 -9.79 4.54
C ASN A 150 3.43 -9.10 3.55
N PRO A 151 2.17 -9.57 3.44
CA PRO A 151 1.19 -9.02 2.50
C PRO A 151 0.76 -7.57 2.81
N ALA A 152 1.14 -7.02 3.95
CA ALA A 152 0.89 -5.63 4.29
C ALA A 152 1.89 -4.65 3.63
N TYR A 153 3.01 -5.11 3.07
CA TYR A 153 3.92 -4.23 2.33
C TYR A 153 3.23 -3.53 1.17
N ARG A 154 3.59 -2.26 1.00
CA ARG A 154 3.09 -1.40 -0.10
C ARG A 154 4.27 -0.70 -0.76
N ALA A 155 4.12 -0.41 -2.06
CA ALA A 155 5.08 0.40 -2.80
C ALA A 155 4.36 1.58 -3.45
N ALA A 156 4.73 2.79 -3.05
CA ALA A 156 4.27 4.02 -3.70
C ALA A 156 5.07 4.25 -4.97
N ALA A 157 4.38 4.35 -6.10
CA ALA A 157 5.02 4.46 -7.40
C ALA A 157 4.74 5.81 -8.07
N THR A 158 5.72 6.29 -8.82
CA THR A 158 5.64 7.50 -9.64
C THR A 158 6.13 7.19 -11.05
N GLY A 159 5.47 7.79 -12.04
CA GLY A 159 5.83 7.72 -13.44
C GLY A 159 5.95 9.11 -14.07
N PRO A 160 6.13 9.20 -15.40
CA PRO A 160 6.17 10.45 -16.14
C PRO A 160 4.91 11.28 -15.89
N ASP A 161 5.01 12.60 -16.07
CA ASP A 161 3.90 13.56 -16.00
C ASP A 161 3.10 13.50 -14.68
N GLY A 162 3.75 13.07 -13.59
CA GLY A 162 3.14 13.01 -12.27
C GLY A 162 2.15 11.85 -12.06
N GLN A 163 2.16 10.84 -12.94
CA GLN A 163 1.40 9.60 -12.74
C GLN A 163 1.79 8.96 -11.40
N ARG A 164 0.82 8.39 -10.71
CA ARG A 164 1.03 7.73 -9.40
C ARG A 164 0.21 6.47 -9.31
N ALA A 165 0.77 5.47 -8.63
CA ALA A 165 0.09 4.22 -8.28
C ALA A 165 0.56 3.73 -6.90
N VAL A 166 -0.16 2.78 -6.32
CA VAL A 166 0.25 2.06 -5.11
C VAL A 166 0.12 0.58 -5.40
N TYR A 167 1.22 -0.14 -5.30
CA TYR A 167 1.26 -1.59 -5.40
C TYR A 167 1.11 -2.23 -4.02
N GLY A 168 0.50 -3.42 -3.99
CA GLY A 168 0.33 -4.20 -2.78
C GLY A 168 -0.42 -5.50 -3.07
N ALA A 169 -0.74 -6.26 -2.03
CA ALA A 169 -1.52 -7.49 -2.18
C ALA A 169 -2.89 -7.18 -2.83
N GLY A 170 -3.17 -7.81 -3.98
CA GLY A 170 -4.40 -7.60 -4.76
C GLY A 170 -4.36 -6.45 -5.79
N GLU A 171 -3.35 -5.59 -5.75
CA GLU A 171 -3.10 -4.53 -6.73
C GLU A 171 -1.60 -4.48 -7.04
N ASP A 172 -1.08 -5.54 -7.63
CA ASP A 172 0.35 -5.71 -7.90
C ASP A 172 0.77 -5.25 -9.30
N SER A 173 -0.14 -4.75 -10.13
CA SER A 173 0.09 -4.38 -11.52
C SER A 173 -0.57 -3.05 -11.89
N HIS A 174 0.11 -2.22 -12.71
CA HIS A 174 -0.38 -0.94 -13.17
C HIS A 174 0.17 -0.58 -14.55
N ASP A 175 -0.65 0.09 -15.38
CA ASP A 175 -0.26 0.56 -16.70
C ASP A 175 0.33 1.97 -16.61
N TRP A 176 1.50 2.17 -17.24
CA TRP A 176 2.22 3.45 -17.27
C TRP A 176 2.33 3.97 -18.69
N ILE A 177 1.91 5.22 -18.92
CA ILE A 177 2.12 5.95 -20.16
C ILE A 177 3.48 6.60 -20.06
N LEU A 178 4.40 6.24 -20.97
CA LEU A 178 5.80 6.65 -20.90
C LEU A 178 6.15 7.83 -21.82
N ASP A 179 5.26 8.18 -22.75
CA ASP A 179 5.38 9.33 -23.62
C ASP A 179 4.01 9.93 -23.91
N GLY A 180 3.97 11.23 -24.01
CA GLY A 180 2.77 12.00 -24.31
C GLY A 180 2.32 12.87 -23.16
N ALA A 181 1.59 13.94 -23.48
CA ALA A 181 0.86 14.71 -22.50
C ALA A 181 -0.10 13.75 -21.75
N PRO A 182 -0.28 13.91 -20.42
CA PRO A 182 -1.11 13.02 -19.65
C PRO A 182 -2.47 12.91 -20.34
N ALA A 183 -2.82 11.72 -20.81
CA ALA A 183 -4.20 11.44 -21.12
C ALA A 183 -4.95 11.86 -19.84
N VAL A 184 -5.93 12.76 -19.97
CA VAL A 184 -6.77 13.17 -18.85
C VAL A 184 -7.31 11.87 -18.27
N VAL A 185 -6.66 11.39 -17.20
CA VAL A 185 -7.11 10.21 -16.50
C VAL A 185 -8.48 10.61 -15.99
N ALA A 186 -9.51 10.14 -16.68
CA ALA A 186 -10.86 10.20 -16.15
C ALA A 186 -10.77 9.47 -14.83
N THR A 187 -10.60 10.26 -13.78
CA THR A 187 -10.65 9.78 -12.41
C THR A 187 -11.96 9.03 -12.29
N ARG A 188 -11.91 7.69 -12.39
CA ARG A 188 -12.95 6.83 -11.86
C ARG A 188 -12.95 7.16 -10.37
N ARG A 189 -13.65 8.25 -10.04
CA ARG A 189 -14.00 8.55 -8.67
C ARG A 189 -14.61 7.28 -8.12
N GLY A 190 -13.90 6.65 -7.22
CA GLY A 190 -14.43 5.57 -6.40
C GLY A 190 -15.63 6.11 -5.61
N SER A 191 -16.78 6.15 -6.27
CA SER A 191 -18.05 6.60 -5.69
C SER A 191 -18.56 5.71 -4.56
N GLY A 192 -17.87 4.59 -4.29
CA GLY A 192 -18.28 3.66 -3.24
C GLY A 192 -18.02 4.13 -1.81
N ALA A 193 -16.91 4.83 -1.55
CA ALA A 193 -16.59 5.26 -0.17
C ALA A 193 -17.39 6.51 0.24
N ALA A 194 -17.51 7.48 -0.66
CA ALA A 194 -18.28 8.70 -0.40
C ALA A 194 -19.77 8.41 -0.18
N VAL A 195 -20.35 7.47 -0.94
CA VAL A 195 -21.76 7.06 -0.77
C VAL A 195 -21.97 6.34 0.56
N ARG A 196 -21.03 5.50 1.00
CA ARG A 196 -21.13 4.81 2.29
C ARG A 196 -21.04 5.76 3.49
N VAL A 197 -20.15 6.75 3.44
CA VAL A 197 -20.03 7.76 4.51
C VAL A 197 -21.27 8.65 4.55
N ALA A 198 -21.79 9.09 3.40
CA ALA A 198 -23.03 9.88 3.33
C ALA A 198 -24.25 9.11 3.86
N ALA A 199 -24.35 7.79 3.60
CA ALA A 199 -25.43 6.95 4.10
C ALA A 199 -25.38 6.78 5.63
N LEU A 200 -24.18 6.63 6.21
CA LEU A 200 -23.99 6.48 7.66
C LEU A 200 -24.31 7.79 8.41
N VAL A 201 -23.83 8.93 7.92
CA VAL A 201 -24.11 10.24 8.52
C VAL A 201 -25.58 10.62 8.37
N GLY A 202 -26.17 10.40 7.20
CA GLY A 202 -27.59 10.65 6.95
C GLY A 202 -28.51 9.80 7.83
N GLY A 203 -28.20 8.51 7.99
CA GLY A 203 -28.96 7.61 8.87
C GLY A 203 -28.95 8.03 10.34
N ALA A 204 -27.78 8.43 10.86
CA ALA A 204 -27.64 8.90 12.24
C ALA A 204 -28.46 10.17 12.53
N LEU A 205 -28.47 11.11 11.57
CA LEU A 205 -29.26 12.36 11.71
C LEU A 205 -30.77 12.11 11.70
N VAL A 206 -31.26 11.19 10.87
CA VAL A 206 -32.67 10.84 10.82
C VAL A 206 -33.16 10.19 12.14
N VAL A 207 -32.33 9.29 12.71
CA VAL A 207 -32.63 8.65 14.01
C VAL A 207 -32.64 9.69 15.13
N ALA A 208 -31.68 10.60 15.19
CA ALA A 208 -31.63 11.66 16.20
C ALA A 208 -32.81 12.61 16.10
N ALA A 209 -33.23 13.02 14.90
CA ALA A 209 -34.39 13.85 14.69
C ALA A 209 -35.70 13.13 15.10
N GLY A 210 -35.82 11.83 14.80
CA GLY A 210 -36.95 11.01 15.23
C GLY A 210 -37.10 10.93 16.74
N VAL A 211 -36.01 10.69 17.48
CA VAL A 211 -35.96 10.62 18.93
C VAL A 211 -36.36 11.97 19.56
N LEU A 212 -35.86 13.07 19.01
CA LEU A 212 -36.21 14.42 19.46
C LEU A 212 -37.73 14.74 19.27
N LEU A 213 -38.30 14.39 18.12
CA LEU A 213 -39.69 14.59 17.83
C LEU A 213 -40.61 13.77 18.74
N VAL A 214 -40.29 12.52 19.01
CA VAL A 214 -41.03 11.64 19.91
C VAL A 214 -40.97 12.18 21.35
N SER A 215 -39.78 12.55 21.82
CA SER A 215 -39.59 13.09 23.17
C SER A 215 -40.36 14.42 23.39
N TRP A 216 -40.35 15.28 22.35
CA TRP A 216 -41.09 16.54 22.38
C TRP A 216 -42.62 16.31 22.40
N ARG A 217 -43.12 15.35 21.61
CA ARG A 217 -44.55 14.99 21.65
C ARG A 217 -44.99 14.41 22.99
N LEU A 218 -44.16 13.57 23.61
CA LEU A 218 -44.42 12.99 24.92
C LEU A 218 -44.42 14.05 26.03
N ARG A 219 -43.49 15.02 25.98
CA ARG A 219 -43.46 16.16 26.93
C ARG A 219 -44.72 17.05 26.80
N ARG A 220 -45.16 17.35 25.58
CA ARG A 220 -46.39 18.13 25.38
C ARG A 220 -47.66 17.44 25.92
N ARG A 221 -47.74 16.11 25.79
CA ARG A 221 -48.90 15.36 26.33
C ARG A 221 -48.93 15.34 27.86
N ARG A 222 -47.79 15.46 28.53
CA ARG A 222 -47.71 15.53 30.01
C ARG A 222 -48.00 16.94 30.58
N ALA A 223 -47.95 17.96 29.77
CA ALA A 223 -48.21 19.33 30.18
C ALA A 223 -49.72 19.75 30.07
N VAL A 224 -50.56 18.88 29.54
CA VAL A 224 -51.99 19.12 29.30
C VAL A 224 -52.88 18.20 30.18
N ALA A 225 -52.27 17.36 31.01
CA ALA A 225 -52.91 16.52 32.04
C ALA A 225 -52.56 17.05 33.44
#